data_c200bf7460fb85bd7bac9bf288bc639a
#
_entry.id   c200bf7460fb85bd7bac9bf288bc639a
#
_cell.length_a   1.000
_cell.length_b   1.000
_cell.length_c   1.000
_cell.angle_alpha   90.00
_cell.angle_beta   90.00
_cell.angle_gamma   90.00
#
_symmetry.space_group_name_H-M   'P 1'
#
loop_
_entity.id
_entity.type
_entity.pdbx_description
1 polymer ?
#
loop_
_entity_poly.entity_id
_entity_poly.type
_entity_poly.pdbx_seq_one_letter_code
_entity_poly.pdbx_strand_id
1 'polypeptide(L)'
;GNVTGADNVVSWQTGYPFGVNFSRGYPRFNPGEFTTVDTLSNGDADAAMIIASDPGSNFPKKAIEHLKNIPVVVLDTKSTDTTKLAHVAFKTATYGINTGGTVYRMDDVSIPLRPAFESPFPDDETILKAIKKRVHELILKKNDSRGASGEAKVAAAVNPL
;
A
#
# COMPACT_ATOMS: atom_id res chain seq x y z
N GLY A 1 -8.18 12.40 -3.07
CA GLY A 1 -6.78 12.02 -3.19
C GLY A 1 -6.07 12.74 -4.34
N ASN A 2 -4.77 12.68 -4.36
CA ASN A 2 -3.94 13.18 -5.45
C ASN A 2 -3.76 12.08 -6.51
N VAL A 3 -4.84 11.73 -7.19
CA VAL A 3 -4.86 10.60 -8.14
C VAL A 3 -3.90 10.86 -9.30
N THR A 4 -3.98 12.02 -9.95
CA THR A 4 -3.08 12.40 -11.06
C THR A 4 -1.61 12.35 -10.64
N GLY A 5 -1.26 12.85 -9.44
CA GLY A 5 0.11 12.76 -8.94
C GLY A 5 0.57 11.32 -8.68
N ALA A 6 -0.31 10.45 -8.20
CA ALA A 6 0.00 9.03 -8.02
C ALA A 6 0.19 8.32 -9.37
N ASP A 7 -0.69 8.57 -10.33
CA ASP A 7 -0.61 8.01 -11.68
C ASP A 7 0.69 8.46 -12.37
N ASN A 8 1.11 9.72 -12.21
CA ASN A 8 2.37 10.23 -12.73
C ASN A 8 3.57 9.48 -12.15
N VAL A 9 3.62 9.30 -10.82
CA VAL A 9 4.72 8.56 -10.17
C VAL A 9 4.76 7.12 -10.66
N VAL A 10 3.62 6.44 -10.74
CA VAL A 10 3.55 5.06 -11.25
C VAL A 10 3.99 5.01 -12.71
N SER A 11 3.55 5.97 -13.54
CA SER A 11 3.95 6.06 -14.95
C SER A 11 5.45 6.24 -15.14
N TRP A 12 6.10 7.09 -14.35
CA TRP A 12 7.55 7.29 -14.41
C TRP A 12 8.34 6.04 -14.03
N GLN A 13 7.82 5.24 -13.11
CA GLN A 13 8.51 4.04 -12.65
C GLN A 13 8.23 2.81 -13.51
N THR A 14 7.07 2.72 -14.14
CA THR A 14 6.60 1.48 -14.77
C THR A 14 6.27 1.61 -16.26
N GLY A 15 6.05 2.83 -16.74
CA GLY A 15 5.50 3.11 -18.07
C GLY A 15 3.97 3.03 -18.15
N TYR A 16 3.27 2.75 -17.02
CA TYR A 16 1.81 2.58 -16.96
C TYR A 16 1.19 3.44 -15.86
N PRO A 17 0.01 4.06 -16.07
CA PRO A 17 -0.52 5.05 -15.14
C PRO A 17 -1.17 4.45 -13.87
N PHE A 18 -1.80 3.28 -13.97
CA PHE A 18 -2.53 2.62 -12.89
C PHE A 18 -2.71 1.13 -13.17
N GLY A 19 -3.28 0.37 -12.24
CA GLY A 19 -3.61 -1.05 -12.45
C GLY A 19 -2.39 -1.90 -12.83
N VAL A 20 -1.23 -1.61 -12.22
CA VAL A 20 0.03 -2.28 -12.54
C VAL A 20 0.20 -3.51 -11.65
N ASN A 21 0.38 -4.66 -12.28
CA ASN A 21 0.61 -5.94 -11.62
C ASN A 21 2.10 -6.30 -11.62
N PHE A 22 2.66 -6.52 -10.43
CA PHE A 22 4.07 -6.88 -10.20
C PHE A 22 4.27 -8.34 -9.79
N SER A 23 3.23 -9.18 -9.81
CA SER A 23 3.29 -10.56 -9.29
C SER A 23 4.35 -11.45 -9.94
N ARG A 24 4.86 -11.08 -11.12
CA ARG A 24 5.94 -11.78 -11.83
C ARG A 24 7.31 -11.10 -11.72
N GLY A 25 7.45 -10.09 -10.85
CA GLY A 25 8.71 -9.37 -10.65
C GLY A 25 8.98 -8.25 -11.67
N TYR A 26 8.07 -7.99 -12.60
CA TYR A 26 8.12 -6.88 -13.55
C TYR A 26 6.72 -6.27 -13.73
N PRO A 27 6.61 -4.99 -14.13
CA PRO A 27 5.33 -4.34 -14.30
C PRO A 27 4.57 -4.91 -15.50
N ARG A 28 3.30 -5.24 -15.29
CA ARG A 28 2.36 -5.65 -16.33
C ARG A 28 1.11 -4.79 -16.23
N PHE A 29 0.56 -4.44 -17.35
CA PHE A 29 -0.63 -3.63 -17.46
C PHE A 29 -1.60 -4.27 -18.44
N ASN A 30 -2.83 -4.51 -17.98
CA ASN A 30 -3.94 -4.92 -18.82
C ASN A 30 -5.25 -4.36 -18.21
N PRO A 31 -5.84 -3.33 -18.84
CA PRO A 31 -7.14 -2.80 -18.41
C PRO A 31 -8.21 -3.90 -18.42
N GLY A 32 -9.01 -3.98 -17.34
CA GLY A 32 -10.02 -5.02 -17.18
C GLY A 32 -9.52 -6.35 -16.60
N GLU A 33 -8.21 -6.44 -16.24
CA GLU A 33 -7.64 -7.62 -15.60
C GLU A 33 -6.89 -7.26 -14.30
N PHE A 34 -6.09 -6.19 -14.32
CA PHE A 34 -5.19 -5.85 -13.21
C PHE A 34 -5.63 -4.64 -12.41
N THR A 35 -6.82 -4.11 -12.63
CA THR A 35 -7.33 -3.04 -11.77
C THR A 35 -7.57 -3.58 -10.36
N THR A 36 -7.58 -2.70 -9.37
CA THR A 36 -7.87 -3.09 -7.98
C THR A 36 -9.24 -3.78 -7.86
N VAL A 37 -10.23 -3.31 -8.64
CA VAL A 37 -11.57 -3.91 -8.67
C VAL A 37 -11.52 -5.34 -9.21
N ASP A 38 -10.77 -5.57 -10.30
CA ASP A 38 -10.63 -6.89 -10.90
C ASP A 38 -9.91 -7.83 -9.95
N THR A 39 -8.75 -7.42 -9.43
CA THR A 39 -7.93 -8.20 -8.48
C THR A 39 -8.71 -8.61 -7.24
N LEU A 40 -9.47 -7.69 -6.64
CA LEU A 40 -10.30 -8.02 -5.47
C LEU A 40 -11.51 -8.87 -5.86
N SER A 41 -12.15 -8.61 -7.00
CA SER A 41 -13.30 -9.40 -7.45
C SER A 41 -12.93 -10.83 -7.83
N ASN A 42 -11.72 -11.05 -8.31
CA ASN A 42 -11.21 -12.37 -8.66
C ASN A 42 -10.65 -13.14 -7.46
N GLY A 43 -10.41 -12.47 -6.34
CA GLY A 43 -9.81 -13.10 -5.17
C GLY A 43 -8.28 -13.27 -5.26
N ASP A 44 -7.63 -12.45 -6.08
CA ASP A 44 -6.18 -12.56 -6.37
C ASP A 44 -5.30 -11.81 -5.35
N ALA A 45 -5.90 -11.10 -4.38
CA ALA A 45 -5.18 -10.37 -3.35
C ALA A 45 -5.14 -11.12 -2.02
N ASP A 46 -3.96 -11.28 -1.43
CA ASP A 46 -3.76 -11.88 -0.10
C ASP A 46 -3.82 -10.86 1.04
N ALA A 47 -3.63 -9.58 0.74
CA ALA A 47 -3.71 -8.46 1.67
C ALA A 47 -3.95 -7.16 0.89
N ALA A 48 -4.43 -6.12 1.59
CA ALA A 48 -4.64 -4.81 0.99
C ALA A 48 -4.10 -3.68 1.86
N MET A 49 -3.43 -2.71 1.23
CA MET A 49 -3.13 -1.41 1.83
C MET A 49 -3.87 -0.34 1.05
N ILE A 50 -4.72 0.41 1.72
CA ILE A 50 -5.62 1.40 1.11
C ILE A 50 -5.30 2.77 1.69
N ILE A 51 -5.07 3.74 0.81
CA ILE A 51 -4.66 5.09 1.20
C ILE A 51 -5.61 6.10 0.58
N ALA A 52 -6.29 6.88 1.42
CA ALA A 52 -7.19 7.98 1.05
C ALA A 52 -8.26 7.56 0.01
N SER A 53 -8.78 6.34 0.14
CA SER A 53 -9.79 5.77 -0.75
C SER A 53 -10.83 4.97 0.02
N ASP A 54 -12.06 4.88 -0.50
CA ASP A 54 -13.17 4.18 0.13
C ASP A 54 -13.80 3.09 -0.77
N PRO A 55 -13.05 2.01 -1.08
CA PRO A 55 -13.59 0.87 -1.81
C PRO A 55 -14.78 0.20 -1.10
N GLY A 56 -14.85 0.26 0.23
CA GLY A 56 -15.97 -0.28 0.99
C GLY A 56 -17.34 0.31 0.61
N SER A 57 -17.36 1.58 0.17
CA SER A 57 -18.57 2.25 -0.30
C SER A 57 -18.76 2.18 -1.82
N ASN A 58 -17.70 1.99 -2.61
CA ASN A 58 -17.72 2.27 -4.05
C ASN A 58 -17.50 1.04 -4.93
N PHE A 59 -16.97 -0.06 -4.39
CA PHE A 59 -16.65 -1.25 -5.17
C PHE A 59 -17.82 -2.23 -5.25
N PRO A 60 -17.82 -3.15 -6.24
CA PRO A 60 -18.80 -4.22 -6.34
C PRO A 60 -18.81 -5.11 -5.09
N LYS A 61 -19.97 -5.66 -4.74
CA LYS A 61 -20.14 -6.53 -3.56
C LYS A 61 -19.10 -7.65 -3.48
N LYS A 62 -18.80 -8.29 -4.61
CA LYS A 62 -17.82 -9.38 -4.69
C LYS A 62 -16.42 -8.94 -4.24
N ALA A 63 -15.98 -7.76 -4.67
CA ALA A 63 -14.70 -7.17 -4.25
C ALA A 63 -14.69 -6.83 -2.75
N ILE A 64 -15.80 -6.28 -2.24
CA ILE A 64 -15.94 -5.96 -0.81
C ILE A 64 -15.96 -7.23 0.05
N GLU A 65 -16.63 -8.29 -0.39
CA GLU A 65 -16.64 -9.58 0.29
C GLU A 65 -15.22 -10.18 0.39
N HIS A 66 -14.45 -10.13 -0.70
CA HIS A 66 -13.06 -10.57 -0.65
C HIS A 66 -12.23 -9.71 0.29
N LEU A 67 -12.39 -8.39 0.25
CA LEU A 67 -11.68 -7.46 1.13
C LEU A 67 -11.92 -7.74 2.62
N LYS A 68 -13.12 -8.23 3.00
CA LYS A 68 -13.44 -8.64 4.38
C LYS A 68 -12.69 -9.87 4.85
N ASN A 69 -12.20 -10.70 3.94
CA ASN A 69 -11.57 -11.99 4.23
C ASN A 69 -10.04 -11.95 4.20
N ILE A 70 -9.44 -10.81 3.87
CA ILE A 70 -7.99 -10.63 3.81
C ILE A 70 -7.52 -9.57 4.80
N PRO A 71 -6.24 -9.56 5.22
CA PRO A 71 -5.68 -8.48 6.02
C PRO A 71 -5.77 -7.13 5.30
N VAL A 72 -6.33 -6.12 5.98
CA VAL A 72 -6.49 -4.77 5.43
C VAL A 72 -5.88 -3.73 6.35
N VAL A 73 -5.01 -2.90 5.79
CA VAL A 73 -4.46 -1.70 6.42
C VAL A 73 -4.99 -0.47 5.69
N VAL A 74 -5.51 0.50 6.44
CA VAL A 74 -6.07 1.73 5.87
C VAL A 74 -5.38 2.95 6.46
N LEU A 75 -5.02 3.90 5.61
CA LEU A 75 -4.62 5.26 5.98
C LEU A 75 -5.69 6.22 5.47
N ASP A 76 -6.37 6.93 6.37
CA ASP A 76 -7.40 7.89 5.98
C ASP A 76 -7.51 9.02 7.01
N THR A 77 -7.96 10.17 6.56
CA THR A 77 -8.18 11.37 7.40
C THR A 77 -9.47 11.29 8.20
N LYS A 78 -10.42 10.44 7.79
CA LYS A 78 -11.76 10.28 8.38
C LYS A 78 -12.19 8.82 8.45
N SER A 79 -13.22 8.56 9.23
CA SER A 79 -13.87 7.25 9.25
C SER A 79 -14.71 7.04 7.99
N THR A 80 -14.50 5.91 7.31
CA THR A 80 -15.19 5.49 6.08
C THR A 80 -15.68 4.05 6.24
N ASP A 81 -16.45 3.53 5.28
CA ASP A 81 -16.84 2.12 5.32
C ASP A 81 -15.62 1.20 5.15
N THR A 82 -14.60 1.62 4.41
CA THR A 82 -13.33 0.89 4.31
C THR A 82 -12.57 0.85 5.64
N THR A 83 -12.52 1.95 6.39
CA THR A 83 -11.85 1.95 7.71
C THR A 83 -12.54 1.03 8.72
N LYS A 84 -13.85 0.81 8.60
CA LYS A 84 -14.61 -0.13 9.45
C LYS A 84 -14.28 -1.60 9.13
N LEU A 85 -13.84 -1.89 7.90
CA LEU A 85 -13.41 -3.22 7.46
C LEU A 85 -11.93 -3.49 7.76
N ALA A 86 -11.16 -2.46 8.11
CA ALA A 86 -9.72 -2.55 8.27
C ALA A 86 -9.34 -3.34 9.53
N HIS A 87 -8.32 -4.17 9.43
CA HIS A 87 -7.65 -4.78 10.58
C HIS A 87 -6.80 -3.76 11.35
N VAL A 88 -6.21 -2.81 10.61
CA VAL A 88 -5.47 -1.68 11.16
C VAL A 88 -5.85 -0.43 10.39
N ALA A 89 -6.33 0.61 11.08
CA ALA A 89 -6.63 1.91 10.51
C ALA A 89 -5.78 3.00 11.18
N PHE A 90 -5.04 3.74 10.36
CA PHE A 90 -4.31 4.92 10.79
C PHE A 90 -5.10 6.16 10.42
N LYS A 91 -5.40 6.99 11.42
CA LYS A 91 -5.92 8.33 11.16
C LYS A 91 -4.76 9.25 10.81
N THR A 92 -4.83 9.91 9.66
CA THR A 92 -3.76 10.74 9.12
C THR A 92 -4.14 12.22 9.07
N ALA A 93 -3.14 13.07 9.01
CA ALA A 93 -3.29 14.49 8.78
C ALA A 93 -3.84 14.75 7.36
N THR A 94 -4.66 15.77 7.22
CA THR A 94 -5.28 16.12 5.93
C THR A 94 -4.32 16.96 5.10
N TYR A 95 -3.93 16.48 3.92
CA TYR A 95 -3.11 17.25 2.99
C TYR A 95 -3.85 18.51 2.51
N GLY A 96 -3.11 19.60 2.35
CA GLY A 96 -3.65 20.92 1.99
C GLY A 96 -4.31 21.66 3.16
N ILE A 97 -4.55 20.99 4.29
CA ILE A 97 -5.04 21.62 5.52
C ILE A 97 -3.98 21.53 6.62
N ASN A 98 -3.47 20.35 6.89
CA ASN A 98 -2.53 20.06 7.97
C ASN A 98 -1.12 19.76 7.46
N THR A 99 -0.97 19.28 6.23
CA THR A 99 0.32 18.94 5.62
C THR A 99 0.50 19.63 4.28
N GLY A 100 1.73 19.94 3.95
CA GLY A 100 2.13 20.48 2.66
C GLY A 100 2.34 19.40 1.62
N GLY A 101 2.89 19.81 0.49
CA GLY A 101 3.22 18.94 -0.63
C GLY A 101 2.81 19.54 -1.97
N THR A 102 2.67 18.68 -2.96
CA THR A 102 2.21 19.08 -4.29
C THR A 102 1.07 18.17 -4.73
N VAL A 103 -0.05 18.75 -5.13
CA VAL A 103 -1.10 18.02 -5.83
C VAL A 103 -1.08 18.36 -7.32
N TYR A 104 -1.54 17.45 -8.12
CA TYR A 104 -1.70 17.65 -9.56
C TYR A 104 -3.18 17.68 -9.91
N ARG A 105 -3.56 18.70 -10.67
CA ARG A 105 -4.88 18.76 -11.30
C ARG A 105 -4.96 17.70 -12.40
N MET A 106 -6.18 17.41 -12.87
CA MET A 106 -6.40 16.43 -13.96
C MET A 106 -5.78 16.86 -15.31
N ASP A 107 -5.38 18.13 -15.44
CA ASP A 107 -4.66 18.71 -16.59
C ASP A 107 -3.14 18.83 -16.34
N ASP A 108 -2.61 18.05 -15.38
CA ASP A 108 -1.19 18.01 -14.99
C ASP A 108 -0.60 19.32 -14.41
N VAL A 109 -1.43 20.30 -14.12
CA VAL A 109 -0.95 21.51 -13.45
C VAL A 109 -0.63 21.20 -11.98
N SER A 110 0.62 21.42 -11.58
CA SER A 110 1.06 21.26 -10.19
C SER A 110 0.59 22.40 -9.32
N ILE A 111 0.05 22.11 -8.14
CA ILE A 111 -0.41 23.08 -7.15
C ILE A 111 0.32 22.80 -5.84
N PRO A 112 1.12 23.75 -5.32
CA PRO A 112 1.75 23.61 -4.03
C PRO A 112 0.70 23.71 -2.92
N LEU A 113 0.71 22.76 -1.99
CA LEU A 113 -0.11 22.78 -0.79
C LEU A 113 0.67 23.41 0.36
N ARG A 114 0.04 24.30 1.10
CA ARG A 114 0.59 24.91 2.31
C ARG A 114 -0.30 24.57 3.49
N PRO A 115 0.25 24.01 4.58
CA PRO A 115 -0.53 23.73 5.77
C PRO A 115 -1.06 25.04 6.38
N ALA A 116 -2.34 25.03 6.73
CA ALA A 116 -2.99 26.15 7.41
C ALA A 116 -3.06 25.94 8.94
N PHE A 117 -3.11 24.68 9.36
CA PHE A 117 -3.23 24.29 10.78
C PHE A 117 -2.36 23.08 11.06
N GLU A 118 -1.86 22.99 12.30
CA GLU A 118 -1.19 21.79 12.79
C GLU A 118 -2.17 20.63 12.97
N SER A 119 -1.67 19.40 12.90
CA SER A 119 -2.44 18.19 13.16
C SER A 119 -1.81 17.40 14.30
N PRO A 120 -2.61 16.81 15.20
CA PRO A 120 -2.11 15.84 16.16
C PRO A 120 -1.81 14.47 15.54
N PHE A 121 -2.19 14.27 14.27
CA PHE A 121 -1.98 13.02 13.53
C PHE A 121 -0.81 13.17 12.57
N PRO A 122 0.00 12.10 12.40
CA PRO A 122 1.06 12.06 11.40
C PRO A 122 0.48 12.12 9.98
N ASP A 123 1.27 12.55 9.03
CA ASP A 123 0.95 12.46 7.61
C ASP A 123 1.16 11.04 7.05
N ASP A 124 0.61 10.79 5.87
CA ASP A 124 0.72 9.50 5.17
C ASP A 124 2.19 9.12 4.91
N GLU A 125 3.02 10.09 4.55
CA GLU A 125 4.43 9.87 4.25
C GLU A 125 5.20 9.35 5.47
N THR A 126 4.97 9.94 6.64
CA THR A 126 5.58 9.55 7.91
C THR A 126 5.21 8.10 8.26
N ILE A 127 3.92 7.76 8.15
CA ILE A 127 3.45 6.39 8.42
C ILE A 127 4.05 5.39 7.42
N LEU A 128 4.02 5.70 6.12
CA LEU A 128 4.54 4.81 5.09
C LEU A 128 6.05 4.58 5.23
N LYS A 129 6.83 5.61 5.58
CA LYS A 129 8.26 5.47 5.89
C LYS A 129 8.50 4.57 7.09
N ALA A 130 7.70 4.71 8.15
CA ALA A 130 7.79 3.87 9.34
C ALA A 130 7.44 2.41 9.03
N ILE A 131 6.37 2.15 8.27
CA ILE A 131 6.00 0.81 7.81
C ILE A 131 7.12 0.21 6.97
N LYS A 132 7.63 0.93 5.96
CA LYS A 132 8.73 0.47 5.10
C LYS A 132 9.96 0.09 5.93
N LYS A 133 10.37 0.93 6.87
CA LYS A 133 11.50 0.66 7.76
C LYS A 133 11.27 -0.63 8.54
N ARG A 134 10.09 -0.79 9.14
CA ARG A 134 9.75 -1.97 9.94
C ARG A 134 9.71 -3.25 9.13
N VAL A 135 9.13 -3.21 7.94
CA VAL A 135 9.13 -4.35 7.01
C VAL A 135 10.55 -4.77 6.64
N HIS A 136 11.43 -3.80 6.33
CA HIS A 136 12.83 -4.08 6.02
C HIS A 136 13.55 -4.78 7.18
N GLU A 137 13.40 -4.28 8.41
CA GLU A 137 13.96 -4.92 9.62
C GLU A 137 13.46 -6.37 9.81
N LEU A 138 12.18 -6.61 9.55
CA LEU A 138 11.59 -7.94 9.69
C LEU A 138 12.12 -8.91 8.61
N ILE A 139 12.31 -8.43 7.38
CA ILE A 139 12.89 -9.24 6.29
C ILE A 139 14.33 -9.63 6.64
N LEU A 140 15.16 -8.68 7.12
CA LEU A 140 16.53 -8.97 7.53
C LEU A 140 16.56 -10.03 8.63
N LYS A 141 15.79 -9.87 9.70
CA LYS A 141 15.71 -10.85 10.79
C LYS A 141 15.28 -12.24 10.31
N LYS A 142 14.35 -12.31 9.36
CA LYS A 142 13.90 -13.59 8.79
C LYS A 142 15.01 -14.26 7.97
N ASN A 143 15.81 -13.50 7.24
CA ASN A 143 16.93 -14.02 6.46
C ASN A 143 18.05 -14.52 7.37
N ASP A 144 18.39 -13.78 8.42
CA ASP A 144 19.40 -14.20 9.41
C ASP A 144 18.99 -15.51 10.10
N SER A 145 17.71 -15.66 10.50
CA SER A 145 17.21 -16.88 11.12
C SER A 145 17.20 -18.08 10.16
N ARG A 146 17.03 -17.85 8.86
CA ARG A 146 17.12 -18.91 7.85
C ARG A 146 18.56 -19.31 7.54
N GLY A 147 19.49 -18.36 7.52
CA GLY A 147 20.94 -18.62 7.39
C GLY A 147 21.45 -19.49 8.54
N ALA A 148 21.16 -19.09 9.78
CA ALA A 148 21.54 -19.85 10.97
C ALA A 148 20.98 -21.28 11.00
N SER A 149 19.74 -21.48 10.53
CA SER A 149 19.13 -22.82 10.43
C SER A 149 19.72 -23.68 9.29
N GLY A 150 20.18 -23.05 8.23
CA GLY A 150 20.89 -23.70 7.12
C GLY A 150 22.28 -24.18 7.51
N GLU A 151 23.04 -23.33 8.19
CA GLU A 151 24.38 -23.67 8.70
C GLU A 151 24.33 -24.76 9.77
N ALA A 152 23.33 -24.74 10.67
CA ALA A 152 23.14 -25.81 11.66
C ALA A 152 22.81 -27.17 11.02
N LYS A 153 22.05 -27.19 9.93
CA LYS A 153 21.76 -28.42 9.18
C LYS A 153 23.00 -28.94 8.43
N VAL A 154 23.84 -28.07 7.88
CA VAL A 154 25.08 -28.45 7.22
C VAL A 154 26.09 -28.94 8.24
N ALA A 155 26.24 -28.31 9.40
CA ALA A 155 27.12 -28.75 10.47
C ALA A 155 26.70 -30.14 11.04
N ALA A 156 25.39 -30.39 11.17
CA ALA A 156 24.88 -31.70 11.61
C ALA A 156 25.05 -32.80 10.56
N ALA A 157 25.12 -32.44 9.27
CA ALA A 157 25.33 -33.41 8.18
C ALA A 157 26.82 -33.75 7.94
N VAL A 158 27.77 -32.95 8.47
CA VAL A 158 29.21 -33.14 8.27
C VAL A 158 29.90 -33.90 9.42
N ASN A 159 29.19 -34.28 10.49
CA ASN A 159 29.74 -35.01 11.60
C ASN A 159 29.09 -36.43 11.74
N PRO A 160 29.50 -37.45 10.93
CA PRO A 160 29.24 -38.86 11.23
C PRO A 160 30.42 -39.42 12.04
N LEU A 161 30.19 -39.72 13.30
CA LEU A 161 31.06 -40.38 14.30
C LEU A 161 31.84 -39.49 15.17
#